data_c1378fc1534bf804828d3296022baadd
#
_entry.id   c1378fc1534bf804828d3296022baadd
#
_cell.length_a   1.000
_cell.length_b   1.000
_cell.length_c   1.000
_cell.angle_alpha   90.00
_cell.angle_beta   90.00
_cell.angle_gamma   90.00
#
_symmetry.space_group_name_H-M   'P 1'
#
loop_
_entity.id
_entity.type
_entity.pdbx_description
1 polymer ?
#
loop_
_entity_poly.entity_id
_entity_poly.type
_entity_poly.pdbx_seq_one_letter_code
_entity_poly.pdbx_strand_id
1 'polypeptide(L)'
;LIDFGVLKRSHLRWGVIAQFFYNGGQTAINSLFLVYCCTYAELPENTATTFFGLYMLAFLAGRWTGTLLMVKFRPQDMLLVYALINVLLCIVVVCFGGWTGLYAMLGISFFMSIMYPTQFSLALTDLGNNTKSGSAFLVMAIVGNACLPQLTAYMMHLNEHIYHIAYTIPVSYTHLTLPTS
;
A
#
# COMPACT_ATOMS: atom_id res chain seq x y z
N LEU A 1 -11.39 -23.00 -16.34
CA LEU A 1 -9.94 -23.17 -16.47
C LEU A 1 -9.29 -21.80 -16.57
N ILE A 2 -8.27 -21.56 -15.76
CA ILE A 2 -7.49 -20.32 -15.76
C ILE A 2 -6.57 -20.38 -16.99
N ASP A 3 -6.68 -19.39 -17.85
CA ASP A 3 -5.83 -19.31 -19.04
C ASP A 3 -4.52 -18.58 -18.72
N PHE A 4 -3.43 -19.33 -18.66
CA PHE A 4 -2.09 -18.79 -18.43
C PHE A 4 -1.56 -17.94 -19.60
N GLY A 5 -2.17 -18.07 -20.77
CA GLY A 5 -1.83 -17.24 -21.94
C GLY A 5 -2.06 -15.75 -21.74
N VAL A 6 -2.93 -15.40 -20.78
CA VAL A 6 -3.24 -14.00 -20.42
C VAL A 6 -2.03 -13.29 -19.80
N LEU A 7 -1.14 -14.00 -19.11
CA LEU A 7 0.12 -13.46 -18.55
C LEU A 7 1.13 -13.02 -19.64
N LYS A 8 0.92 -13.41 -20.91
CA LYS A 8 1.74 -12.89 -22.02
C LYS A 8 1.47 -11.38 -22.29
N ARG A 9 0.34 -10.86 -21.85
CA ARG A 9 0.07 -9.43 -21.94
C ARG A 9 0.91 -8.68 -20.90
N SER A 10 1.82 -7.86 -21.37
CA SER A 10 2.76 -7.10 -20.53
C SER A 10 2.04 -6.27 -19.47
N HIS A 11 0.92 -5.66 -19.81
CA HIS A 11 0.11 -4.83 -18.91
C HIS A 11 -0.41 -5.60 -17.69
N LEU A 12 -0.98 -6.79 -17.88
CA LEU A 12 -1.46 -7.62 -16.77
C LEU A 12 -0.31 -8.13 -15.89
N ARG A 13 0.80 -8.54 -16.50
CA ARG A 13 1.98 -9.03 -15.77
C ARG A 13 2.53 -7.98 -14.82
N TRP A 14 2.71 -6.76 -15.30
CA TRP A 14 3.14 -5.65 -14.48
C TRP A 14 2.10 -5.28 -13.42
N GLY A 15 0.81 -5.34 -13.74
CA GLY A 15 -0.27 -5.15 -12.79
C GLY A 15 -0.25 -6.15 -11.64
N VAL A 16 -0.02 -7.44 -11.91
CA VAL A 16 0.08 -8.49 -10.89
C VAL A 16 1.30 -8.28 -9.97
N ILE A 17 2.46 -7.93 -10.56
CA ILE A 17 3.68 -7.63 -9.80
C ILE A 17 3.45 -6.41 -8.91
N ALA A 18 2.91 -5.33 -9.47
CA ALA A 18 2.58 -4.12 -8.76
C ALA A 18 1.62 -4.39 -7.59
N GLN A 19 0.58 -5.18 -7.83
CA GLN A 19 -0.40 -5.55 -6.83
C GLN A 19 0.21 -6.39 -5.69
N PHE A 20 1.14 -7.29 -6.00
CA PHE A 20 1.86 -8.08 -5.01
C PHE A 20 2.67 -7.19 -4.06
N PHE A 21 3.49 -6.30 -4.59
CA PHE A 21 4.30 -5.39 -3.78
C PHE A 21 3.45 -4.36 -3.02
N TYR A 22 2.41 -3.85 -3.66
CA TYR A 22 1.51 -2.91 -3.02
C TYR A 22 0.81 -3.53 -1.80
N ASN A 23 0.19 -4.70 -1.97
CA ASN A 23 -0.51 -5.39 -0.89
C ASN A 23 0.44 -5.70 0.28
N GLY A 24 1.61 -6.23 -0.02
CA GLY A 24 2.60 -6.54 1.00
C GLY A 24 3.13 -5.30 1.72
N GLY A 25 3.38 -4.21 0.99
CA GLY A 25 3.78 -2.93 1.57
C GLY A 25 2.70 -2.35 2.49
N GLN A 26 1.45 -2.36 2.04
CA GLN A 26 0.31 -1.91 2.84
C GLN A 26 0.18 -2.70 4.15
N THR A 27 0.25 -4.03 4.06
CA THR A 27 0.12 -4.89 5.25
C THR A 27 1.31 -4.72 6.19
N ALA A 28 2.52 -4.53 5.67
CA ALA A 28 3.69 -4.22 6.48
C ALA A 28 3.52 -2.90 7.25
N ILE A 29 3.05 -1.83 6.59
CA ILE A 29 2.79 -0.54 7.26
C ILE A 29 1.71 -0.71 8.34
N ASN A 30 0.62 -1.42 8.04
CA ASN A 30 -0.46 -1.67 9.01
C ASN A 30 0.05 -2.42 10.24
N SER A 31 0.88 -3.45 10.06
CA SER A 31 1.44 -4.26 11.14
C SER A 31 2.42 -3.45 12.00
N LEU A 32 3.20 -2.57 11.37
CA LEU A 32 4.20 -1.76 12.06
C LEU A 32 3.63 -0.49 12.71
N PHE A 33 2.40 -0.10 12.37
CA PHE A 33 1.78 1.11 12.90
C PHE A 33 1.72 1.10 14.44
N LEU A 34 1.28 0.00 15.02
CA LEU A 34 1.16 -0.13 16.47
C LEU A 34 2.54 -0.08 17.15
N VAL A 35 3.52 -0.78 16.56
CA VAL A 35 4.92 -0.75 17.01
C VAL A 35 5.46 0.67 16.95
N TYR A 36 5.19 1.40 15.88
CA TYR A 36 5.60 2.78 15.73
C TYR A 36 5.00 3.69 16.82
N CYS A 37 3.72 3.55 17.11
CA CYS A 37 3.04 4.33 18.14
C CYS A 37 3.67 4.12 19.52
N CYS A 38 3.98 2.87 19.88
CA CYS A 38 4.57 2.55 21.16
C CYS A 38 6.05 2.94 21.26
N THR A 39 6.82 2.79 20.18
CA THR A 39 8.27 2.96 20.19
C THR A 39 8.70 4.42 19.94
N TYR A 40 8.08 5.10 18.97
CA TYR A 40 8.51 6.43 18.52
C TYR A 40 7.64 7.57 19.01
N ALA A 41 6.34 7.33 19.21
CA ALA A 41 5.44 8.31 19.78
C ALA A 41 5.30 8.15 21.30
N GLU A 42 5.98 7.14 21.90
CA GLU A 42 5.98 6.84 23.34
C GLU A 42 4.57 6.76 23.94
N LEU A 43 3.62 6.25 23.16
CA LEU A 43 2.23 6.16 23.57
C LEU A 43 1.97 4.88 24.37
N PRO A 44 1.18 4.94 25.44
CA PRO A 44 0.70 3.74 26.10
C PRO A 44 -0.16 2.91 25.15
N GLU A 45 -0.13 1.60 25.28
CA GLU A 45 -0.77 0.64 24.37
C GLU A 45 -2.27 0.94 24.14
N ASN A 46 -2.99 1.34 25.18
CA ASN A 46 -4.40 1.72 25.07
C ASN A 46 -4.61 2.93 24.15
N THR A 47 -3.72 3.91 24.20
CA THR A 47 -3.78 5.10 23.35
C THR A 47 -3.35 4.76 21.93
N ALA A 48 -2.32 3.93 21.76
CA ALA A 48 -1.87 3.44 20.47
C ALA A 48 -2.97 2.68 19.73
N THR A 49 -3.75 1.87 20.44
CA THR A 49 -4.91 1.16 19.88
C THR A 49 -6.00 2.14 19.43
N THR A 50 -6.23 3.22 20.16
CA THR A 50 -7.19 4.27 19.75
C THR A 50 -6.72 4.96 18.47
N PHE A 51 -5.44 5.28 18.34
CA PHE A 51 -4.86 5.84 17.11
C PHE A 51 -4.92 4.85 15.94
N PHE A 52 -4.79 3.56 16.20
CA PHE A 52 -5.01 2.53 15.18
C PHE A 52 -6.47 2.53 14.69
N GLY A 53 -7.44 2.73 15.58
CA GLY A 53 -8.83 2.95 15.21
C GLY A 53 -9.01 4.17 14.30
N LEU A 54 -8.37 5.30 14.62
CA LEU A 54 -8.34 6.49 13.77
C LEU A 54 -7.68 6.23 12.41
N TYR A 55 -6.59 5.46 12.39
CA TYR A 55 -5.93 5.02 11.18
C TYR A 55 -6.89 4.23 10.26
N MET A 56 -7.67 3.32 10.82
CA MET A 56 -8.69 2.56 10.07
C MET A 56 -9.85 3.43 9.60
N LEU A 57 -10.27 4.42 10.39
CA LEU A 57 -11.27 5.41 9.98
C LEU A 57 -10.76 6.30 8.84
N ALA A 58 -9.51 6.74 8.88
CA ALA A 58 -8.88 7.49 7.79
C ALA A 58 -8.83 6.64 6.51
N PHE A 59 -8.51 5.35 6.63
CA PHE A 59 -8.54 4.40 5.52
C PHE A 59 -9.94 4.30 4.90
N LEU A 60 -10.98 4.19 5.72
CA LEU A 60 -12.36 4.13 5.26
C LEU A 60 -12.77 5.44 4.56
N ALA A 61 -12.48 6.59 5.18
CA ALA A 61 -12.76 7.90 4.61
C ALA A 61 -12.05 8.10 3.27
N GLY A 62 -10.78 7.67 3.16
CA GLY A 62 -10.02 7.69 1.91
C GLY A 62 -10.68 6.87 0.81
N ARG A 63 -11.25 5.70 1.15
CA ARG A 63 -11.97 4.86 0.18
C ARG A 63 -13.23 5.54 -0.35
N TRP A 64 -14.02 6.16 0.52
CA TRP A 64 -15.22 6.89 0.11
C TRP A 64 -14.88 8.09 -0.77
N THR A 65 -13.97 8.95 -0.31
CA THR A 65 -13.56 10.13 -1.07
C THR A 65 -12.90 9.77 -2.39
N GLY A 66 -12.03 8.79 -2.41
CA GLY A 66 -11.37 8.32 -3.61
C GLY A 66 -12.34 7.74 -4.63
N THR A 67 -13.34 6.96 -4.20
CA THR A 67 -14.38 6.43 -5.09
C THR A 67 -15.18 7.56 -5.74
N LEU A 68 -15.53 8.61 -5.00
CA LEU A 68 -16.22 9.76 -5.52
C LEU A 68 -15.35 10.57 -6.53
N LEU A 69 -14.05 10.69 -6.25
CA LEU A 69 -13.12 11.38 -7.15
C LEU A 69 -12.89 10.61 -8.46
N MET A 70 -12.90 9.27 -8.42
CA MET A 70 -12.73 8.43 -9.62
C MET A 70 -13.86 8.61 -10.65
N VAL A 71 -15.02 9.12 -10.24
CA VAL A 71 -16.10 9.47 -11.18
C VAL A 71 -15.70 10.67 -12.04
N LYS A 72 -14.86 11.57 -11.52
CA LYS A 72 -14.52 12.86 -12.17
C LYS A 72 -13.13 12.84 -12.82
N PHE A 73 -12.17 12.12 -12.25
CA PHE A 73 -10.77 12.11 -12.69
C PHE A 73 -10.39 10.76 -13.28
N ARG A 74 -9.37 10.75 -14.16
CA ARG A 74 -8.83 9.52 -14.72
C ARG A 74 -8.15 8.70 -13.63
N PRO A 75 -8.44 7.39 -13.51
CA PRO A 75 -7.85 6.54 -12.47
C PRO A 75 -6.31 6.52 -12.49
N GLN A 76 -5.71 6.63 -13.67
CA GLN A 76 -4.25 6.65 -13.84
C GLN A 76 -3.60 7.86 -13.19
N ASP A 77 -4.15 9.06 -13.44
CA ASP A 77 -3.63 10.31 -12.89
C ASP A 77 -3.80 10.35 -11.36
N MET A 78 -4.94 9.85 -10.86
CA MET A 78 -5.17 9.72 -9.42
C MET A 78 -4.18 8.77 -8.76
N LEU A 79 -3.92 7.61 -9.38
CA LEU A 79 -2.96 6.64 -8.86
C LEU A 79 -1.56 7.25 -8.73
N LEU A 80 -1.12 7.99 -9.75
CA LEU A 80 0.17 8.66 -9.76
C LEU A 80 0.27 9.73 -8.66
N VAL A 81 -0.74 10.60 -8.55
CA VAL A 81 -0.75 11.65 -7.52
C VAL A 81 -0.75 11.05 -6.13
N TYR A 82 -1.56 10.03 -5.87
CA TYR A 82 -1.64 9.38 -4.58
C TYR A 82 -0.35 8.64 -4.23
N ALA A 83 0.29 7.99 -5.20
CA ALA A 83 1.59 7.35 -5.00
C ALA A 83 2.67 8.38 -4.62
N LEU A 84 2.74 9.52 -5.32
CA LEU A 84 3.68 10.61 -5.00
C LEU A 84 3.44 11.17 -3.59
N ILE A 85 2.19 11.41 -3.22
CA ILE A 85 1.84 11.90 -1.87
C ILE A 85 2.26 10.88 -0.82
N ASN A 86 2.00 9.59 -1.03
CA ASN A 86 2.42 8.53 -0.12
C ASN A 86 3.94 8.49 0.07
N VAL A 87 4.71 8.63 -1.01
CA VAL A 87 6.17 8.70 -0.94
C VAL A 87 6.64 9.88 -0.10
N LEU A 88 6.06 11.06 -0.32
CA LEU A 88 6.39 12.25 0.48
C LEU A 88 6.04 12.05 1.95
N LEU A 89 4.88 11.51 2.26
CA LEU A 89 4.47 11.21 3.63
C LEU A 89 5.39 10.18 4.30
N CYS A 90 5.83 9.15 3.56
CA CYS A 90 6.79 8.19 4.08
C CYS A 90 8.16 8.83 4.37
N ILE A 91 8.63 9.75 3.52
CA ILE A 91 9.83 10.52 3.80
C ILE A 91 9.67 11.33 5.10
N VAL A 92 8.50 11.94 5.31
CA VAL A 92 8.19 12.66 6.55
C VAL A 92 8.25 11.72 7.76
N VAL A 93 7.68 10.52 7.67
CA VAL A 93 7.74 9.52 8.77
C VAL A 93 9.19 9.19 9.12
N VAL A 94 10.03 8.98 8.11
CA VAL A 94 11.44 8.59 8.30
C VAL A 94 12.29 9.75 8.85
N CYS A 95 12.06 10.97 8.35
CA CYS A 95 12.90 12.13 8.71
C CYS A 95 12.52 12.76 10.04
N PHE A 96 11.24 12.84 10.37
CA PHE A 96 10.78 13.60 11.53
C PHE A 96 10.38 12.72 12.73
N GLY A 97 9.93 11.47 12.49
CA GLY A 97 9.53 10.56 13.57
C GLY A 97 8.45 11.12 14.51
N GLY A 98 8.30 10.51 15.71
CA GLY A 98 7.44 11.00 16.78
C GLY A 98 5.98 11.28 16.36
N TRP A 99 5.40 12.34 16.91
CA TRP A 99 4.02 12.76 16.63
C TRP A 99 3.78 13.19 15.18
N THR A 100 4.76 13.86 14.56
CA THR A 100 4.66 14.26 13.14
C THR A 100 4.57 13.03 12.23
N GLY A 101 5.38 12.02 12.51
CA GLY A 101 5.32 10.74 11.79
C GLY A 101 3.99 10.03 11.99
N LEU A 102 3.40 10.09 13.19
CA LEU A 102 2.08 9.51 13.47
C LEU A 102 0.98 10.12 12.58
N TYR A 103 0.92 11.44 12.48
CA TYR A 103 -0.03 12.12 11.59
C TYR A 103 0.24 11.83 10.11
N ALA A 104 1.52 11.74 9.72
CA ALA A 104 1.88 11.35 8.36
C ALA A 104 1.41 9.92 8.05
N MET A 105 1.48 8.98 9.00
CA MET A 105 0.97 7.61 8.82
C MET A 105 -0.56 7.57 8.67
N LEU A 106 -1.30 8.44 9.38
CA LEU A 106 -2.75 8.59 9.16
C LEU A 106 -3.04 9.07 7.73
N GLY A 107 -2.23 10.01 7.21
CA GLY A 107 -2.31 10.46 5.83
C GLY A 107 -2.02 9.34 4.83
N ILE A 108 -0.99 8.53 5.07
CA ILE A 108 -0.64 7.36 4.26
C ILE A 108 -1.84 6.41 4.17
N SER A 109 -2.49 6.10 5.30
CA SER A 109 -3.67 5.25 5.35
C SER A 109 -4.79 5.76 4.44
N PHE A 110 -5.05 7.06 4.48
CA PHE A 110 -6.09 7.71 3.66
C PHE A 110 -5.81 7.54 2.16
N PHE A 111 -4.60 7.87 1.71
CA PHE A 111 -4.25 7.81 0.29
C PHE A 111 -4.04 6.39 -0.21
N MET A 112 -3.53 5.47 0.60
CA MET A 112 -3.39 4.06 0.21
C MET A 112 -4.73 3.38 -0.01
N SER A 113 -5.77 3.80 0.67
CA SER A 113 -7.07 3.12 0.65
C SER A 113 -7.65 2.93 -0.74
N ILE A 114 -7.49 3.90 -1.64
CA ILE A 114 -8.06 3.86 -2.99
C ILE A 114 -7.11 3.24 -4.03
N MET A 115 -5.81 3.11 -3.72
CA MET A 115 -4.84 2.62 -4.69
C MET A 115 -5.10 1.16 -5.08
N TYR A 116 -5.53 0.31 -4.15
CA TYR A 116 -5.83 -1.10 -4.42
C TYR A 116 -6.90 -1.29 -5.50
N PRO A 117 -8.13 -0.76 -5.35
CA PRO A 117 -9.17 -0.93 -6.36
C PRO A 117 -8.80 -0.25 -7.67
N THR A 118 -8.07 0.85 -7.64
CA THR A 118 -7.63 1.56 -8.84
C THR A 118 -6.63 0.73 -9.64
N GLN A 119 -5.60 0.16 -9.00
CA GLN A 119 -4.64 -0.73 -9.65
C GLN A 119 -5.31 -1.97 -10.20
N PHE A 120 -6.23 -2.57 -9.43
CA PHE A 120 -7.00 -3.74 -9.83
C PHE A 120 -7.82 -3.45 -11.09
N SER A 121 -8.53 -2.34 -11.12
CA SER A 121 -9.32 -1.90 -12.27
C SER A 121 -8.45 -1.65 -13.51
N LEU A 122 -7.33 -0.92 -13.33
CA LEU A 122 -6.40 -0.63 -14.42
C LEU A 122 -5.74 -1.90 -15.00
N ALA A 123 -5.37 -2.85 -14.15
CA ALA A 123 -4.76 -4.10 -14.59
C ALA A 123 -5.72 -4.99 -15.39
N LEU A 124 -7.04 -4.84 -15.17
CA LEU A 124 -8.09 -5.56 -15.91
C LEU A 124 -8.54 -4.84 -17.19
N THR A 125 -8.10 -3.62 -17.41
CA THR A 125 -8.44 -2.86 -18.62
C THR A 125 -7.99 -3.63 -19.86
N ASP A 126 -8.82 -3.65 -20.91
CA ASP A 126 -8.56 -4.28 -22.21
C ASP A 126 -8.40 -5.83 -22.22
N LEU A 127 -8.76 -6.52 -21.13
CA LEU A 127 -8.72 -7.99 -21.09
C LEU A 127 -9.95 -8.64 -21.77
N GLY A 128 -11.07 -7.94 -21.91
CA GLY A 128 -12.28 -8.46 -22.54
C GLY A 128 -12.73 -9.79 -21.91
N ASN A 129 -12.87 -10.84 -22.73
CA ASN A 129 -13.31 -12.16 -22.29
C ASN A 129 -12.35 -12.86 -21.31
N ASN A 130 -11.11 -12.36 -21.19
CA ASN A 130 -10.07 -12.93 -20.31
C ASN A 130 -10.01 -12.24 -18.93
N THR A 131 -10.92 -11.31 -18.65
CA THR A 131 -11.00 -10.59 -17.36
C THR A 131 -11.10 -11.56 -16.17
N LYS A 132 -11.80 -12.69 -16.34
CA LYS A 132 -11.96 -13.71 -15.31
C LYS A 132 -10.63 -14.37 -14.91
N SER A 133 -9.78 -14.68 -15.89
CA SER A 133 -8.44 -15.21 -15.62
C SER A 133 -7.50 -14.14 -15.09
N GLY A 134 -7.57 -12.90 -15.60
CA GLY A 134 -6.80 -11.78 -15.12
C GLY A 134 -7.10 -11.43 -13.66
N SER A 135 -8.37 -11.40 -13.26
CA SER A 135 -8.77 -11.15 -11.88
C SER A 135 -8.29 -12.25 -10.92
N ALA A 136 -8.29 -13.52 -11.37
CA ALA A 136 -7.75 -14.61 -10.56
C ALA A 136 -6.26 -14.42 -10.25
N PHE A 137 -5.44 -14.00 -11.21
CA PHE A 137 -4.01 -13.72 -10.98
C PHE A 137 -3.80 -12.51 -10.06
N LEU A 138 -4.61 -11.46 -10.20
CA LEU A 138 -4.55 -10.30 -9.31
C LEU A 138 -4.94 -10.65 -7.87
N VAL A 139 -5.92 -11.53 -7.69
CA VAL A 139 -6.28 -12.05 -6.36
C VAL A 139 -5.16 -12.91 -5.79
N MET A 140 -4.49 -13.74 -6.61
CA MET A 140 -3.31 -14.50 -6.16
C MET A 140 -2.17 -13.58 -5.70
N ALA A 141 -2.04 -12.38 -6.24
CA ALA A 141 -1.05 -11.40 -5.79
C ALA A 141 -1.24 -10.95 -4.32
N ILE A 142 -2.40 -11.20 -3.70
CA ILE A 142 -2.66 -10.95 -2.27
C ILE A 142 -1.70 -11.76 -1.37
N VAL A 143 -1.08 -12.84 -1.88
CA VAL A 143 -0.03 -13.58 -1.16
C VAL A 143 1.12 -12.66 -0.71
N GLY A 144 1.35 -11.53 -1.39
CA GLY A 144 2.27 -10.48 -0.95
C GLY A 144 2.01 -10.01 0.50
N ASN A 145 0.75 -10.03 0.95
CA ASN A 145 0.38 -9.68 2.32
C ASN A 145 0.99 -10.62 3.38
N ALA A 146 1.27 -11.86 3.03
CA ALA A 146 1.89 -12.81 3.94
C ALA A 146 3.43 -12.74 3.88
N CYS A 147 4.00 -12.53 2.70
CA CYS A 147 5.44 -12.60 2.49
C CYS A 147 6.19 -11.33 2.95
N LEU A 148 5.70 -10.16 2.56
CA LEU A 148 6.45 -8.93 2.76
C LEU A 148 6.47 -8.43 4.21
N PRO A 149 5.39 -8.50 5.01
CA PRO A 149 5.46 -8.14 6.43
C PRO A 149 6.45 -8.99 7.22
N GLN A 150 6.51 -10.31 6.92
CA GLN A 150 7.47 -11.20 7.57
C GLN A 150 8.90 -10.85 7.20
N LEU A 151 9.16 -10.52 5.93
CA LEU A 151 10.47 -10.06 5.48
C LEU A 151 10.87 -8.77 6.18
N THR A 152 9.94 -7.82 6.31
CA THR A 152 10.16 -6.55 7.01
C THR A 152 10.46 -6.78 8.50
N ALA A 153 9.67 -7.63 9.16
CA ALA A 153 9.87 -7.98 10.55
C ALA A 153 11.23 -8.69 10.77
N TYR A 154 11.61 -9.58 9.87
CA TYR A 154 12.92 -10.25 9.92
C TYR A 154 14.08 -9.26 9.77
N MET A 155 13.97 -8.30 8.86
CA MET A 155 14.98 -7.24 8.70
C MET A 155 15.08 -6.33 9.94
N MET A 156 13.95 -6.04 10.59
CA MET A 156 13.93 -5.31 11.86
C MET A 156 14.64 -6.08 12.96
N HIS A 157 14.45 -7.39 13.04
CA HIS A 157 15.11 -8.24 14.05
C HIS A 157 16.63 -8.35 13.84
N LEU A 158 17.08 -8.34 12.57
CA LEU A 158 18.51 -8.41 12.25
C LEU A 158 19.28 -7.14 12.65
N ASN A 159 18.60 -6.03 12.79
CA ASN A 159 19.27 -4.74 12.99
C ASN A 159 18.39 -3.79 13.82
N GLU A 160 18.57 -3.84 15.16
CA GLU A 160 17.81 -3.03 16.11
C GLU A 160 17.90 -1.50 15.84
N HIS A 161 18.94 -1.05 15.11
CA HIS A 161 19.11 0.35 14.72
C HIS A 161 18.34 0.77 13.46
N ILE A 162 17.67 -0.15 12.74
CA ILE A 162 17.08 0.14 11.41
C ILE A 162 15.54 0.21 11.46
N TYR A 163 14.93 0.57 12.58
CA TYR A 163 13.49 0.82 12.60
C TYR A 163 13.06 1.86 11.55
N HIS A 164 13.85 2.92 11.34
CA HIS A 164 13.60 3.91 10.29
C HIS A 164 13.70 3.33 8.88
N ILE A 165 14.67 2.45 8.63
CA ILE A 165 14.87 1.82 7.32
C ILE A 165 13.79 0.78 7.02
N ALA A 166 13.23 0.12 8.02
CA ALA A 166 12.13 -0.84 7.82
C ALA A 166 10.89 -0.19 7.18
N TYR A 167 10.67 1.12 7.39
CA TYR A 167 9.62 1.88 6.72
C TYR A 167 9.97 2.29 5.30
N THR A 168 11.24 2.35 4.93
CA THR A 168 11.66 2.66 3.56
C THR A 168 11.39 1.50 2.59
N ILE A 169 11.35 0.26 3.08
CA ILE A 169 11.09 -0.93 2.25
C ILE A 169 9.69 -0.89 1.64
N PRO A 170 8.59 -0.68 2.41
CA PRO A 170 7.26 -0.51 1.82
C PRO A 170 7.17 0.65 0.82
N VAL A 171 7.91 1.74 1.06
CA VAL A 171 7.97 2.90 0.15
C VAL A 171 8.58 2.53 -1.20
N SER A 172 9.67 1.77 -1.21
CA SER A 172 10.30 1.31 -2.44
C SER A 172 9.32 0.47 -3.27
N TYR A 173 8.44 -0.29 -2.62
CA TYR A 173 7.45 -1.10 -3.32
C TYR A 173 6.34 -0.26 -3.94
N THR A 174 5.95 0.86 -3.34
CA THR A 174 4.97 1.78 -3.95
C THR A 174 5.49 2.43 -5.22
N HIS A 175 6.80 2.68 -5.33
CA HIS A 175 7.42 3.17 -6.56
C HIS A 175 7.36 2.19 -7.71
N LEU A 176 7.50 0.88 -7.44
CA LEU A 176 7.39 -0.16 -8.46
C LEU A 176 5.96 -0.32 -9.01
N THR A 177 4.97 0.22 -8.31
CA THR A 177 3.56 0.14 -8.72
C THR A 177 3.11 1.27 -9.62
N LEU A 178 3.98 2.27 -9.89
CA LEU A 178 3.65 3.31 -10.86
C LEU A 178 3.53 2.69 -12.26
N PRO A 179 2.42 2.90 -12.97
CA PRO A 179 2.29 2.43 -14.32
C PRO A 179 3.31 3.17 -15.18
N THR A 180 4.37 2.49 -15.58
CA THR A 180 5.17 2.95 -16.71
C THR A 180 4.32 2.74 -17.95
N SER A 181 3.78 3.83 -18.45
CA SER A 181 3.06 3.94 -19.72
C SER A 181 3.80 3.32 -20.88
#